data_e32f55e4767b90fcd6529303d90e10c9
#
_entry.id   e32f55e4767b90fcd6529303d90e10c9
#
_cell.length_a   1.000
_cell.length_b   1.000
_cell.length_c   1.000
_cell.angle_alpha   90.00
_cell.angle_beta   90.00
_cell.angle_gamma   90.00
#
_symmetry.space_group_name_H-M   'P 1'
#
loop_
_entity.id
_entity.type
_entity.pdbx_description
1 polymer ?
#
loop_
_entity_poly.entity_id
_entity_poly.type
_entity_poly.pdbx_seq_one_letter_code
_entity_poly.pdbx_strand_id
1 'polypeptide(L)'
;MNFAHRTAALVAAAALAAVASPAQACSVCGCGDPLVGVGQVSGPAGQFGLELDGQYLYQKAGGEDPGTLDILNQWSLLFTASYTPVKNLNLVVTLPWVWKGMQMEMEDGTRMSSSNLNGFGDMQVGARWFFWEDVDLGSRTRQTLSVSASTFIPTGNNSAVDADGIRIDEHGQIGTGGWGPNAGLFYRFQGDLWSAYAGVWGLYRTTNSYGYRFGAAAMWTAVGQFQPLDWLALSLGLDGRYSGYDQQDGVNVENTGGMVLAVVPAVYARVFPGGWLLAKAQLPIATSLNGIQTIGPVVTAGLRYEFE
;
A
#
# COMPACT_ATOMS: atom_id res chain seq x y z
N MET A 1 -34.57 -16.16 -8.75
CA MET A 1 -33.79 -15.11 -8.02
C MET A 1 -32.45 -15.72 -7.70
N ASN A 2 -31.43 -15.36 -8.49
CA ASN A 2 -30.17 -16.08 -8.60
C ASN A 2 -29.25 -15.89 -7.39
N PHE A 3 -28.54 -16.94 -7.05
CA PHE A 3 -27.57 -17.06 -5.94
C PHE A 3 -26.51 -15.91 -5.93
N ALA A 4 -26.15 -15.40 -7.09
CA ALA A 4 -25.22 -14.30 -7.28
C ALA A 4 -25.66 -12.96 -6.65
N HIS A 5 -26.95 -12.68 -6.59
CA HIS A 5 -27.48 -11.45 -5.96
C HIS A 5 -27.44 -11.51 -4.42
N ARG A 6 -27.49 -12.70 -3.85
CA ARG A 6 -27.42 -12.86 -2.39
C ARG A 6 -26.01 -12.77 -1.85
N THR A 7 -25.02 -13.25 -2.59
CA THR A 7 -23.59 -13.14 -2.21
C THR A 7 -23.05 -11.72 -2.33
N ALA A 8 -23.43 -10.98 -3.37
CA ALA A 8 -23.01 -9.57 -3.51
C ALA A 8 -23.58 -8.68 -2.40
N ALA A 9 -24.83 -8.93 -1.97
CA ALA A 9 -25.45 -8.19 -0.89
C ALA A 9 -24.83 -8.50 0.48
N LEU A 10 -24.37 -9.74 0.72
CA LEU A 10 -23.71 -10.13 1.96
C LEU A 10 -22.29 -9.55 2.09
N VAL A 11 -21.54 -9.46 0.99
CA VAL A 11 -20.22 -8.84 0.98
C VAL A 11 -20.33 -7.31 1.18
N ALA A 12 -21.32 -6.67 0.57
CA ALA A 12 -21.59 -5.24 0.78
C ALA A 12 -22.07 -4.94 2.20
N ALA A 13 -22.89 -5.81 2.80
CA ALA A 13 -23.37 -5.66 4.17
C ALA A 13 -22.26 -5.89 5.21
N ALA A 14 -21.35 -6.83 4.97
CA ALA A 14 -20.16 -7.05 5.82
C ALA A 14 -19.18 -5.87 5.78
N ALA A 15 -19.03 -5.21 4.63
CA ALA A 15 -18.21 -4.02 4.50
C ALA A 15 -18.82 -2.79 5.21
N LEU A 16 -20.14 -2.72 5.32
CA LEU A 16 -20.87 -1.63 6.03
C LEU A 16 -20.98 -1.83 7.54
N ALA A 17 -20.89 -3.07 8.04
CA ALA A 17 -20.99 -3.36 9.47
C ALA A 17 -19.70 -3.11 10.27
N ALA A 18 -18.56 -2.81 9.60
CA ALA A 18 -17.29 -2.49 10.24
C ALA A 18 -17.17 -1.02 10.71
N VAL A 19 -18.25 -0.24 10.70
CA VAL A 19 -18.24 1.18 11.05
C VAL A 19 -18.71 1.38 12.48
N ALA A 20 -17.98 0.95 13.48
CA ALA A 20 -18.15 1.46 14.84
C ALA A 20 -16.98 1.08 15.76
N SER A 21 -15.92 1.89 15.79
CA SER A 21 -15.12 2.19 16.98
C SER A 21 -14.03 3.20 16.62
N PRO A 22 -13.69 4.18 17.47
CA PRO A 22 -12.65 5.16 17.20
C PRO A 22 -11.30 4.44 17.25
N ALA A 23 -10.59 4.51 16.18
CA ALA A 23 -9.31 3.86 16.06
C ALA A 23 -8.37 4.66 15.14
N GLN A 24 -7.16 4.67 15.43
CA GLN A 24 -6.10 5.67 15.27
C GLN A 24 -4.97 5.14 14.39
N ALA A 25 -4.46 5.90 13.46
CA ALA A 25 -3.51 5.50 12.44
C ALA A 25 -2.22 6.30 12.40
N CYS A 26 -1.12 5.70 12.51
CA CYS A 26 0.07 6.14 11.80
C CYS A 26 0.60 5.03 10.93
N SER A 27 1.13 5.32 9.88
CA SER A 27 2.43 4.88 9.52
C SER A 27 2.77 5.22 8.09
N VAL A 28 3.77 5.74 8.07
CA VAL A 28 4.86 6.09 7.30
C VAL A 28 5.15 5.23 6.05
N CYS A 29 4.52 4.34 5.65
CA CYS A 29 4.71 3.78 4.34
C CYS A 29 3.36 3.80 3.65
N GLY A 30 3.20 4.67 2.69
CA GLY A 30 2.13 4.65 1.72
C GLY A 30 2.16 3.34 0.93
N CYS A 31 2.12 2.27 1.65
CA CYS A 31 2.19 0.92 1.14
C CYS A 31 0.79 0.51 0.75
N GLY A 32 0.35 0.91 -0.45
CA GLY A 32 -0.50 0.01 -1.19
C GLY A 32 0.25 -1.33 -1.23
N ASP A 33 -0.42 -2.45 -1.02
CA ASP A 33 0.22 -3.74 -1.25
C ASP A 33 0.67 -3.77 -2.72
N PRO A 34 1.99 -3.85 -3.04
CA PRO A 34 2.43 -3.94 -4.43
C PRO A 34 1.89 -5.19 -5.12
N LEU A 35 1.48 -6.21 -4.36
CA LEU A 35 0.72 -7.34 -4.87
C LEU A 35 -0.67 -6.95 -5.41
N VAL A 36 -1.17 -5.76 -5.10
CA VAL A 36 -2.44 -5.23 -5.66
C VAL A 36 -2.26 -4.70 -7.08
N GLY A 37 -1.07 -4.22 -7.46
CA GLY A 37 -0.76 -3.71 -8.81
C GLY A 37 -0.51 -4.83 -9.81
N VAL A 38 0.61 -5.50 -9.64
CA VAL A 38 1.10 -6.55 -10.54
C VAL A 38 0.52 -7.90 -10.16
N GLY A 39 0.20 -8.74 -11.16
CA GLY A 39 -0.25 -10.11 -10.88
C GLY A 39 -1.66 -10.22 -10.28
N GLN A 40 -2.53 -9.26 -10.52
CA GLN A 40 -3.94 -9.33 -10.12
C GLN A 40 -4.75 -10.35 -10.93
N VAL A 41 -4.19 -10.87 -12.00
CA VAL A 41 -4.83 -11.86 -12.88
C VAL A 41 -4.00 -13.11 -12.87
N SER A 42 -4.65 -14.28 -12.81
CA SER A 42 -3.94 -15.53 -13.09
C SER A 42 -3.53 -15.53 -14.57
N GLY A 43 -2.23 -15.46 -14.81
CA GLY A 43 -1.65 -15.50 -16.15
C GLY A 43 -1.30 -16.92 -16.58
N PRO A 44 -0.91 -17.11 -17.86
CA PRO A 44 -0.31 -18.36 -18.31
C PRO A 44 0.99 -18.63 -17.55
N ALA A 45 1.35 -19.92 -17.42
CA ALA A 45 2.65 -20.30 -16.89
C ALA A 45 3.78 -19.74 -17.76
N GLY A 46 4.83 -19.24 -17.11
CA GLY A 46 5.98 -18.59 -17.77
C GLY A 46 5.84 -17.08 -17.94
N GLN A 47 4.67 -16.49 -17.67
CA GLN A 47 4.50 -15.04 -17.80
C GLN A 47 5.38 -14.29 -16.82
N PHE A 48 6.02 -13.24 -17.31
CA PHE A 48 6.85 -12.33 -16.55
C PHE A 48 6.33 -10.89 -16.69
N GLY A 49 6.39 -10.11 -15.62
CA GLY A 49 5.98 -8.70 -15.64
C GLY A 49 6.95 -7.82 -14.86
N LEU A 50 7.10 -6.58 -15.31
CA LEU A 50 7.86 -5.53 -14.64
C LEU A 50 6.94 -4.32 -14.43
N GLU A 51 7.12 -3.65 -13.29
CA GLU A 51 6.46 -2.39 -12.99
C GLU A 51 7.44 -1.44 -12.31
N LEU A 52 7.38 -0.18 -12.71
CA LEU A 52 8.15 0.91 -12.12
C LEU A 52 7.18 2.01 -11.73
N ASP A 53 7.02 2.24 -10.43
CA ASP A 53 6.16 3.28 -9.88
C ASP A 53 6.96 4.37 -9.19
N GLY A 54 6.71 5.63 -9.54
CA GLY A 54 7.11 6.80 -8.77
C GLY A 54 5.98 7.20 -7.84
N GLN A 55 6.25 7.33 -6.55
CA GLN A 55 5.27 7.69 -5.53
C GLN A 55 5.74 8.88 -4.71
N TYR A 56 4.82 9.78 -4.40
CA TYR A 56 5.03 10.90 -3.47
C TYR A 56 4.07 10.81 -2.30
N LEU A 57 4.60 11.00 -1.09
CA LEU A 57 3.87 11.01 0.18
C LEU A 57 4.27 12.25 0.99
N TYR A 58 3.28 12.88 1.62
CA TYR A 58 3.44 13.95 2.60
C TYR A 58 2.70 13.61 3.89
N GLN A 59 3.36 13.83 5.03
CA GLN A 59 2.78 13.58 6.34
C GLN A 59 3.30 14.58 7.38
N LYS A 60 2.45 14.90 8.38
CA LYS A 60 2.86 15.59 9.61
C LYS A 60 2.47 14.75 10.82
N ALA A 61 3.31 14.76 11.86
CA ALA A 61 3.00 14.19 13.17
C ALA A 61 3.48 15.14 14.27
N GLY A 62 2.95 14.99 15.50
CA GLY A 62 3.50 15.69 16.66
C GLY A 62 4.94 15.25 16.91
N GLY A 63 5.86 16.18 17.08
CA GLY A 63 7.25 15.91 17.39
C GLY A 63 7.44 15.45 18.85
N GLU A 64 8.66 15.05 19.19
CA GLU A 64 9.01 14.66 20.55
C GLU A 64 8.93 15.83 21.53
N ASP A 65 9.30 17.03 21.09
CA ASP A 65 9.20 18.24 21.90
C ASP A 65 7.79 18.83 21.87
N PRO A 66 7.23 19.27 23.01
CA PRO A 66 5.92 19.90 23.06
C PRO A 66 5.84 21.14 22.14
N GLY A 67 4.81 21.19 21.30
CA GLY A 67 4.59 22.30 20.36
C GLY A 67 5.36 22.18 19.04
N THR A 68 6.07 21.08 18.80
CA THR A 68 6.73 20.82 17.52
C THR A 68 5.93 19.85 16.65
N LEU A 69 6.13 19.96 15.32
CA LEU A 69 5.56 19.03 14.33
C LEU A 69 6.70 18.48 13.45
N ASP A 70 6.75 17.18 13.30
CA ASP A 70 7.61 16.53 12.33
C ASP A 70 6.90 16.45 10.98
N ILE A 71 7.55 16.94 9.95
CA ILE A 71 7.07 16.95 8.57
C ILE A 71 7.90 15.97 7.77
N LEU A 72 7.25 14.95 7.22
CA LEU A 72 7.86 13.99 6.33
C LEU A 72 7.45 14.25 4.88
N ASN A 73 8.44 14.42 4.01
CA ASN A 73 8.30 14.39 2.55
C ASN A 73 9.05 13.17 2.03
N GLN A 74 8.34 12.28 1.34
CA GLN A 74 8.94 11.07 0.81
C GLN A 74 8.63 10.90 -0.68
N TRP A 75 9.69 10.66 -1.45
CA TRP A 75 9.63 10.15 -2.81
C TRP A 75 10.11 8.71 -2.82
N SER A 76 9.45 7.86 -3.57
CA SER A 76 9.84 6.47 -3.72
C SER A 76 9.75 6.04 -5.18
N LEU A 77 10.74 5.27 -5.64
CA LEU A 77 10.68 4.49 -6.87
C LEU A 77 10.55 3.02 -6.47
N LEU A 78 9.46 2.38 -6.89
CA LEU A 78 9.17 0.98 -6.60
C LEU A 78 9.45 0.15 -7.86
N PHE A 79 10.49 -0.68 -7.82
CA PHE A 79 10.80 -1.64 -8.86
C PHE A 79 10.14 -2.97 -8.52
N THR A 80 9.12 -3.36 -9.26
CA THR A 80 8.40 -4.61 -9.01
C THR A 80 8.59 -5.57 -10.19
N ALA A 81 8.96 -6.80 -9.88
CA ALA A 81 9.01 -7.91 -10.81
C ALA A 81 8.01 -8.99 -10.38
N SER A 82 7.32 -9.57 -11.35
CA SER A 82 6.40 -10.68 -11.13
C SER A 82 6.69 -11.82 -12.08
N TYR A 83 6.48 -13.05 -11.61
CA TYR A 83 6.66 -14.26 -12.40
C TYR A 83 5.57 -15.28 -12.05
N THR A 84 4.99 -15.91 -13.07
CA THR A 84 3.97 -16.96 -12.96
C THR A 84 4.58 -18.32 -13.29
N PRO A 85 5.21 -19.04 -12.33
CA PRO A 85 5.88 -20.31 -12.59
C PRO A 85 4.91 -21.40 -13.06
N VAL A 86 3.71 -21.40 -12.53
CA VAL A 86 2.62 -22.30 -12.89
C VAL A 86 1.32 -21.52 -12.93
N LYS A 87 0.35 -21.96 -13.71
CA LYS A 87 -0.99 -21.35 -13.72
C LYS A 87 -1.47 -21.18 -12.27
N ASN A 88 -2.08 -20.05 -11.97
CA ASN A 88 -2.66 -19.70 -10.66
C ASN A 88 -1.66 -19.38 -9.53
N LEU A 89 -0.35 -19.31 -9.78
CA LEU A 89 0.61 -18.85 -8.78
C LEU A 89 1.47 -17.72 -9.34
N ASN A 90 1.40 -16.54 -8.74
CA ASN A 90 2.26 -15.41 -9.04
C ASN A 90 3.27 -15.21 -7.90
N LEU A 91 4.54 -15.11 -8.25
CA LEU A 91 5.62 -14.67 -7.36
C LEU A 91 5.88 -13.20 -7.64
N VAL A 92 6.12 -12.41 -6.59
CA VAL A 92 6.34 -10.97 -6.71
C VAL A 92 7.50 -10.55 -5.82
N VAL A 93 8.35 -9.68 -6.36
CA VAL A 93 9.43 -9.03 -5.63
C VAL A 93 9.34 -7.54 -5.90
N THR A 94 9.38 -6.71 -4.85
CA THR A 94 9.44 -5.25 -4.95
C THR A 94 10.64 -4.72 -4.22
N LEU A 95 11.43 -3.89 -4.89
CA LEU A 95 12.58 -3.19 -4.35
C LEU A 95 12.33 -1.68 -4.40
N PRO A 96 12.14 -0.99 -3.28
CA PRO A 96 11.97 0.44 -3.23
C PRO A 96 13.31 1.17 -3.17
N TRP A 97 13.44 2.26 -3.94
CA TRP A 97 14.42 3.31 -3.70
C TRP A 97 13.70 4.52 -3.13
N VAL A 98 14.16 5.03 -2.00
CA VAL A 98 13.44 6.04 -1.21
C VAL A 98 14.31 7.28 -1.03
N TRP A 99 13.72 8.46 -1.17
CA TRP A 99 14.23 9.76 -0.73
C TRP A 99 13.31 10.27 0.36
N LYS A 100 13.84 10.48 1.55
CA LYS A 100 13.14 11.02 2.71
C LYS A 100 13.73 12.33 3.15
N GLY A 101 12.91 13.38 3.21
CA GLY A 101 13.24 14.63 3.86
C GLY A 101 12.38 14.81 5.10
N MET A 102 12.99 14.98 6.24
CA MET A 102 12.31 15.37 7.48
C MET A 102 12.61 16.82 7.83
N GLN A 103 11.61 17.52 8.31
CA GLN A 103 11.67 18.89 8.81
C GLN A 103 10.94 18.94 10.12
N MET A 104 11.48 19.68 11.09
CA MET A 104 10.79 20.06 12.32
C MET A 104 10.17 21.43 12.14
N GLU A 105 8.87 21.58 12.39
CA GLU A 105 8.15 22.86 12.42
C GLU A 105 7.88 23.24 13.87
N MET A 106 8.37 24.40 14.29
CA MET A 106 8.15 24.93 15.63
C MET A 106 6.80 25.64 15.76
N GLU A 107 6.35 25.92 16.97
CA GLU A 107 5.08 26.59 17.25
C GLU A 107 4.95 27.96 16.58
N ASP A 108 6.06 28.66 16.36
CA ASP A 108 6.13 29.95 15.64
C ASP A 108 6.08 29.80 14.11
N GLY A 109 5.98 28.56 13.59
CA GLY A 109 5.99 28.24 12.16
C GLY A 109 7.39 28.18 11.55
N THR A 110 8.45 28.36 12.32
CA THR A 110 9.83 28.17 11.84
C THR A 110 10.08 26.71 11.51
N ARG A 111 10.71 26.45 10.34
CA ARG A 111 11.05 25.09 9.90
C ARG A 111 12.55 24.91 9.86
N MET A 112 13.00 23.81 10.41
CA MET A 112 14.38 23.35 10.35
C MET A 112 14.43 21.97 9.69
N SER A 113 15.42 21.75 8.81
CA SER A 113 15.65 20.41 8.25
C SER A 113 16.33 19.55 9.31
N SER A 114 15.71 18.43 9.66
CA SER A 114 16.28 17.48 10.62
C SER A 114 17.07 16.39 9.90
N SER A 115 16.64 15.94 8.73
CA SER A 115 17.37 14.95 7.94
C SER A 115 16.97 14.91 6.45
N ASN A 116 17.92 14.47 5.61
CA ASN A 116 17.67 14.10 4.23
C ASN A 116 18.39 12.79 3.93
N LEU A 117 17.64 11.72 3.78
CA LEU A 117 18.16 10.37 3.52
C LEU A 117 17.70 9.86 2.16
N ASN A 118 18.51 9.03 1.54
CA ASN A 118 18.12 8.27 0.37
C ASN A 118 18.81 6.90 0.34
N GLY A 119 18.18 5.92 -0.30
CA GLY A 119 18.72 4.59 -0.42
C GLY A 119 17.65 3.54 -0.70
N PHE A 120 18.09 2.28 -0.76
CA PHE A 120 17.17 1.17 -0.84
C PHE A 120 16.42 1.00 0.48
N GLY A 121 15.10 0.88 0.38
CA GLY A 121 14.23 0.55 1.51
C GLY A 121 14.10 -0.95 1.75
N ASP A 122 13.12 -1.34 2.53
CA ASP A 122 12.85 -2.74 2.83
C ASP A 122 12.25 -3.44 1.60
N MET A 123 12.94 -4.47 1.11
CA MET A 123 12.48 -5.29 -0.01
C MET A 123 11.25 -6.10 0.41
N GLN A 124 10.25 -6.19 -0.47
CA GLN A 124 9.11 -7.10 -0.27
C GLN A 124 9.21 -8.28 -1.21
N VAL A 125 8.97 -9.47 -0.69
CA VAL A 125 8.85 -10.71 -1.47
C VAL A 125 7.55 -11.40 -1.10
N GLY A 126 6.87 -11.99 -2.08
CA GLY A 126 5.61 -12.65 -1.81
C GLY A 126 5.09 -13.49 -2.97
N ALA A 127 3.97 -14.13 -2.69
CA ALA A 127 3.25 -14.95 -3.63
C ALA A 127 1.75 -14.71 -3.53
N ARG A 128 1.06 -14.85 -4.64
CA ARG A 128 -0.40 -14.88 -4.73
C ARG A 128 -0.84 -16.16 -5.39
N TRP A 129 -1.75 -16.87 -4.75
CA TRP A 129 -2.35 -18.09 -5.25
C TRP A 129 -3.83 -17.88 -5.53
N PHE A 130 -4.23 -18.11 -6.81
CA PHE A 130 -5.61 -18.06 -7.28
C PHE A 130 -6.21 -19.46 -7.11
N PHE A 131 -6.88 -19.68 -5.99
CA PHE A 131 -7.39 -21.00 -5.61
C PHE A 131 -8.78 -21.30 -6.19
N TRP A 132 -9.47 -20.28 -6.67
CA TRP A 132 -10.76 -20.43 -7.32
C TRP A 132 -10.87 -19.48 -8.52
N GLU A 133 -11.38 -20.01 -9.61
CA GLU A 133 -11.64 -19.28 -10.85
C GLU A 133 -12.94 -19.81 -11.45
N ASP A 134 -13.84 -18.90 -11.84
CA ASP A 134 -15.04 -19.18 -12.59
C ASP A 134 -15.08 -18.33 -13.87
N VAL A 135 -15.28 -18.99 -15.01
CA VAL A 135 -15.30 -18.36 -16.34
C VAL A 135 -16.61 -18.70 -17.02
N ASP A 136 -17.45 -17.70 -17.20
CA ASP A 136 -18.68 -17.82 -17.98
C ASP A 136 -18.46 -17.24 -19.39
N LEU A 137 -18.35 -18.13 -20.38
CA LEU A 137 -18.16 -17.76 -21.77
C LEU A 137 -19.41 -17.11 -22.38
N GLY A 138 -20.61 -17.38 -21.85
CA GLY A 138 -21.85 -16.80 -22.34
C GLY A 138 -21.98 -15.32 -21.98
N SER A 139 -21.64 -14.95 -20.75
CA SER A 139 -21.63 -13.56 -20.28
C SER A 139 -20.27 -12.89 -20.43
N ARG A 140 -19.25 -13.60 -20.90
CA ARG A 140 -17.85 -13.15 -21.01
C ARG A 140 -17.32 -12.58 -19.68
N THR A 141 -17.65 -13.24 -18.60
CA THR A 141 -17.21 -12.84 -17.27
C THR A 141 -16.22 -13.83 -16.69
N ARG A 142 -15.28 -13.33 -15.91
CA ARG A 142 -14.32 -14.10 -15.15
C ARG A 142 -14.32 -13.62 -13.71
N GLN A 143 -14.39 -14.53 -12.78
CA GLN A 143 -14.30 -14.26 -11.36
C GLN A 143 -13.15 -15.06 -10.77
N THR A 144 -12.42 -14.46 -9.85
CA THR A 144 -11.31 -15.14 -9.18
C THR A 144 -11.30 -14.82 -7.69
N LEU A 145 -10.92 -15.82 -6.89
CA LEU A 145 -10.52 -15.64 -5.50
C LEU A 145 -9.06 -16.02 -5.36
N SER A 146 -8.32 -15.21 -4.64
CA SER A 146 -6.91 -15.44 -4.38
C SER A 146 -6.52 -15.10 -2.96
N VAL A 147 -5.52 -15.80 -2.45
CA VAL A 147 -4.81 -15.46 -1.22
C VAL A 147 -3.42 -14.96 -1.57
N SER A 148 -2.91 -14.02 -0.80
CA SER A 148 -1.52 -13.60 -0.86
C SER A 148 -0.82 -13.82 0.47
N ALA A 149 0.47 -14.12 0.40
CA ALA A 149 1.38 -14.09 1.53
C ALA A 149 2.68 -13.43 1.08
N SER A 150 3.15 -12.47 1.85
CA SER A 150 4.39 -11.75 1.57
C SER A 150 5.10 -11.36 2.85
N THR A 151 6.34 -10.90 2.74
CA THR A 151 7.06 -10.30 3.85
C THR A 151 7.93 -9.16 3.37
N PHE A 152 8.01 -8.10 4.16
CA PHE A 152 9.07 -7.11 4.04
C PHE A 152 10.32 -7.65 4.72
N ILE A 153 11.44 -7.60 4.03
CA ILE A 153 12.76 -7.99 4.50
C ILE A 153 13.48 -6.71 4.90
N PRO A 154 14.07 -6.59 6.10
CA PRO A 154 14.72 -5.38 6.58
C PRO A 154 16.06 -5.14 5.85
N THR A 155 16.00 -4.77 4.59
CA THR A 155 17.16 -4.47 3.74
C THR A 155 17.51 -2.98 3.74
N GLY A 156 16.58 -2.13 4.15
CA GLY A 156 16.79 -0.69 4.27
C GLY A 156 17.63 -0.32 5.48
N ASN A 157 18.36 0.79 5.36
CA ASN A 157 19.14 1.32 6.49
C ASN A 157 18.20 1.86 7.57
N ASN A 158 18.35 1.37 8.80
CA ASN A 158 17.63 1.81 10.01
C ASN A 158 18.55 2.34 11.11
N SER A 159 19.80 2.68 10.78
CA SER A 159 20.82 3.17 11.71
C SER A 159 21.44 4.51 11.30
N ALA A 160 20.76 5.25 10.40
CA ALA A 160 21.23 6.55 9.96
C ALA A 160 21.23 7.53 11.14
N VAL A 161 22.24 8.41 11.14
CA VAL A 161 22.43 9.47 12.13
C VAL A 161 22.32 10.84 11.44
N ASP A 162 22.02 11.85 12.22
CA ASP A 162 22.04 13.26 11.78
C ASP A 162 23.48 13.84 11.76
N ALA A 163 23.60 15.15 11.56
CA ALA A 163 24.88 15.86 11.52
C ALA A 163 25.64 15.85 12.86
N ASP A 164 24.94 15.68 13.97
CA ASP A 164 25.49 15.63 15.32
C ASP A 164 25.83 14.21 15.78
N GLY A 165 25.59 13.21 14.90
CA GLY A 165 25.82 11.79 15.21
C GLY A 165 24.71 11.15 16.03
N ILE A 166 23.58 11.83 16.21
CA ILE A 166 22.40 11.31 16.91
C ILE A 166 21.60 10.47 15.90
N ARG A 167 21.12 9.29 16.35
CA ARG A 167 20.32 8.43 15.51
C ARG A 167 18.99 9.11 15.17
N ILE A 168 18.66 9.18 13.89
CA ILE A 168 17.40 9.73 13.40
C ILE A 168 16.25 8.85 13.87
N ASP A 169 15.13 9.47 14.25
CA ASP A 169 13.87 8.79 14.59
C ASP A 169 13.45 7.72 13.57
N GLU A 170 12.73 6.71 14.03
CA GLU A 170 12.32 5.54 13.22
C GLU A 170 11.57 5.92 11.96
N HIS A 171 10.75 6.95 12.01
CA HIS A 171 9.99 7.45 10.88
C HIS A 171 10.87 8.16 9.84
N GLY A 172 12.01 8.68 10.25
CA GLY A 172 13.02 9.26 9.37
C GLY A 172 13.92 8.24 8.70
N GLN A 173 14.06 7.04 9.25
CA GLN A 173 14.90 5.98 8.70
C GLN A 173 14.40 5.49 7.33
N ILE A 174 15.30 4.99 6.47
CA ILE A 174 14.96 4.42 5.16
C ILE A 174 14.31 3.04 5.30
N GLY A 175 14.83 2.21 6.20
CA GLY A 175 14.30 0.89 6.52
C GLY A 175 13.68 0.83 7.90
N THR A 176 12.86 -0.19 8.15
CA THR A 176 12.22 -0.41 9.46
C THR A 176 13.08 -1.23 10.41
N GLY A 177 14.06 -1.96 9.89
CA GLY A 177 14.90 -2.90 10.67
C GLY A 177 14.17 -4.14 11.18
N GLY A 178 12.86 -4.25 10.92
CA GLY A 178 12.01 -5.38 11.33
C GLY A 178 11.43 -6.14 10.15
N TRP A 179 11.22 -7.43 10.31
CA TRP A 179 10.46 -8.23 9.34
C TRP A 179 9.00 -7.83 9.31
N GLY A 180 8.37 -7.87 8.13
CA GLY A 180 6.99 -7.46 7.94
C GLY A 180 6.14 -8.52 7.26
N PRO A 181 5.78 -9.67 7.91
CA PRO A 181 4.85 -10.63 7.35
C PRO A 181 3.48 -9.99 7.09
N ASN A 182 2.91 -10.36 5.95
CA ASN A 182 1.66 -9.82 5.43
C ASN A 182 0.88 -10.96 4.76
N ALA A 183 -0.44 -11.00 4.93
CA ALA A 183 -1.31 -11.98 4.28
C ALA A 183 -2.67 -11.35 3.96
N GLY A 184 -3.28 -11.77 2.85
CA GLY A 184 -4.55 -11.20 2.41
C GLY A 184 -5.41 -12.14 1.57
N LEU A 185 -6.68 -11.76 1.44
CA LEU A 185 -7.70 -12.41 0.62
C LEU A 185 -8.25 -11.38 -0.37
N PHE A 186 -8.42 -11.80 -1.63
CA PHE A 186 -8.82 -10.92 -2.71
C PHE A 186 -9.85 -11.59 -3.61
N TYR A 187 -10.81 -10.79 -4.04
CA TYR A 187 -11.81 -11.14 -5.05
C TYR A 187 -11.67 -10.22 -6.24
N ARG A 188 -11.78 -10.75 -7.43
CA ARG A 188 -11.85 -9.99 -8.68
C ARG A 188 -13.00 -10.49 -9.55
N PHE A 189 -13.75 -9.54 -10.09
CA PHE A 189 -14.70 -9.71 -11.16
C PHE A 189 -14.17 -9.00 -12.41
N GLN A 190 -14.24 -9.63 -13.55
CA GLN A 190 -13.87 -9.06 -14.85
C GLN A 190 -14.96 -9.38 -15.87
N GLY A 191 -15.50 -8.36 -16.51
CA GLY A 191 -16.37 -8.44 -17.68
C GLY A 191 -15.71 -7.75 -18.88
N ASP A 192 -16.49 -7.53 -19.95
CA ASP A 192 -15.98 -6.92 -21.20
C ASP A 192 -15.47 -5.50 -21.00
N LEU A 193 -16.28 -4.62 -20.40
CA LEU A 193 -15.95 -3.20 -20.18
C LEU A 193 -15.74 -2.84 -18.72
N TRP A 194 -16.19 -3.70 -17.80
CA TRP A 194 -16.17 -3.43 -16.37
C TRP A 194 -15.40 -4.50 -15.62
N SER A 195 -14.58 -4.07 -14.71
CA SER A 195 -14.01 -4.96 -13.71
C SER A 195 -14.17 -4.37 -12.32
N ALA A 196 -14.21 -5.25 -11.32
CA ALA A 196 -14.23 -4.88 -9.93
C ALA A 196 -13.20 -5.73 -9.17
N TYR A 197 -12.62 -5.13 -8.16
CA TYR A 197 -11.61 -5.76 -7.31
C TYR A 197 -11.87 -5.37 -5.86
N ALA A 198 -11.78 -6.33 -4.96
CA ALA A 198 -11.86 -6.09 -3.52
C ALA A 198 -10.85 -6.97 -2.79
N GLY A 199 -10.27 -6.46 -1.73
CA GLY A 199 -9.31 -7.20 -0.93
C GLY A 199 -9.23 -6.72 0.50
N VAL A 200 -8.81 -7.63 1.38
CA VAL A 200 -8.47 -7.35 2.78
C VAL A 200 -7.14 -8.03 3.09
N TRP A 201 -6.27 -7.35 3.81
CA TRP A 201 -4.98 -7.92 4.21
C TRP A 201 -4.49 -7.34 5.53
N GLY A 202 -3.67 -8.11 6.22
CA GLY A 202 -3.04 -7.71 7.47
C GLY A 202 -1.53 -7.67 7.34
N LEU A 203 -0.91 -6.70 7.99
CA LEU A 203 0.54 -6.53 8.10
C LEU A 203 0.92 -6.54 9.58
N TYR A 204 1.89 -7.36 9.94
CA TYR A 204 2.55 -7.33 11.23
C TYR A 204 4.01 -6.94 11.04
N ARG A 205 4.59 -6.15 11.96
CA ARG A 205 6.02 -5.83 11.98
C ARG A 205 6.67 -6.42 13.23
N THR A 206 7.83 -7.06 13.08
CA THR A 206 8.61 -7.48 14.22
C THR A 206 9.36 -6.30 14.83
N THR A 207 9.72 -6.42 16.11
CA THR A 207 10.58 -5.43 16.78
C THR A 207 11.97 -5.42 16.14
N ASN A 208 12.49 -4.23 15.86
CA ASN A 208 13.84 -4.05 15.33
C ASN A 208 14.92 -4.11 16.44
N SER A 209 16.19 -3.97 16.05
CA SER A 209 17.32 -4.02 16.99
C SER A 209 17.39 -2.86 17.99
N TYR A 210 16.58 -1.83 17.79
CA TYR A 210 16.50 -0.66 18.67
C TYR A 210 15.27 -0.68 19.58
N GLY A 211 14.59 -1.82 19.70
CA GLY A 211 13.40 -1.97 20.54
C GLY A 211 12.12 -1.41 19.93
N TYR A 212 12.18 -0.87 18.70
CA TYR A 212 11.03 -0.27 18.03
C TYR A 212 10.25 -1.28 17.19
N ARG A 213 8.92 -1.19 17.24
CA ARG A 213 8.01 -1.98 16.45
C ARG A 213 6.91 -1.11 15.86
N PHE A 214 6.83 -1.05 14.56
CA PHE A 214 5.72 -0.40 13.87
C PHE A 214 4.40 -1.11 14.13
N GLY A 215 3.32 -0.36 14.28
CA GLY A 215 2.00 -0.88 14.57
C GLY A 215 1.52 -1.90 13.54
N ALA A 216 0.88 -2.96 14.01
CA ALA A 216 0.21 -3.90 13.12
C ALA A 216 -0.93 -3.19 12.38
N ALA A 217 -1.14 -3.52 11.10
CA ALA A 217 -2.14 -2.88 10.29
C ALA A 217 -3.10 -3.87 9.64
N ALA A 218 -4.37 -3.48 9.55
CA ALA A 218 -5.38 -4.11 8.70
C ALA A 218 -5.75 -3.13 7.58
N MET A 219 -5.79 -3.64 6.36
CA MET A 219 -6.04 -2.84 5.17
C MET A 219 -7.12 -3.49 4.32
N TRP A 220 -7.86 -2.66 3.58
CA TRP A 220 -8.85 -3.12 2.63
C TRP A 220 -8.92 -2.19 1.44
N THR A 221 -9.35 -2.72 0.31
CA THR A 221 -9.58 -1.97 -0.92
C THR A 221 -10.83 -2.46 -1.62
N ALA A 222 -11.52 -1.56 -2.29
CA ALA A 222 -12.59 -1.90 -3.22
C ALA A 222 -12.50 -0.95 -4.43
N VAL A 223 -12.35 -1.48 -5.63
CA VAL A 223 -12.10 -0.72 -6.85
C VAL A 223 -13.07 -1.17 -7.93
N GLY A 224 -13.72 -0.21 -8.59
CA GLY A 224 -14.40 -0.40 -9.86
C GLY A 224 -13.58 0.21 -11.00
N GLN A 225 -13.47 -0.50 -12.11
CA GLN A 225 -12.76 -0.05 -13.29
C GLN A 225 -13.65 -0.14 -14.51
N PHE A 226 -13.62 0.88 -15.35
CA PHE A 226 -14.30 0.97 -16.63
C PHE A 226 -13.27 1.14 -17.74
N GLN A 227 -13.30 0.27 -18.74
CA GLN A 227 -12.40 0.28 -19.89
C GLN A 227 -13.18 0.58 -21.16
N PRO A 228 -13.46 1.87 -21.48
CA PRO A 228 -14.24 2.26 -22.65
C PRO A 228 -13.51 2.02 -23.98
N LEU A 229 -12.20 1.94 -23.95
CA LEU A 229 -11.33 1.76 -25.12
C LEU A 229 -10.26 0.72 -24.81
N ASP A 230 -9.78 0.01 -25.79
CA ASP A 230 -8.74 -1.01 -25.63
C ASP A 230 -7.44 -0.47 -25.03
N TRP A 231 -7.20 0.83 -25.16
CA TRP A 231 -6.02 1.49 -24.68
C TRP A 231 -6.24 2.38 -23.45
N LEU A 232 -7.48 2.57 -22.98
CA LEU A 232 -7.82 3.46 -21.85
C LEU A 232 -8.71 2.75 -20.84
N ALA A 233 -8.29 2.73 -19.59
CA ALA A 233 -9.13 2.34 -18.47
C ALA A 233 -9.14 3.42 -17.38
N LEU A 234 -10.30 3.63 -16.79
CA LEU A 234 -10.55 4.54 -15.68
C LEU A 234 -10.97 3.73 -14.47
N SER A 235 -10.45 4.04 -13.31
CA SER A 235 -10.90 3.39 -12.09
C SER A 235 -11.19 4.38 -10.97
N LEU A 236 -12.08 3.96 -10.08
CA LEU A 236 -12.38 4.63 -8.83
C LEU A 236 -12.38 3.58 -7.72
N GLY A 237 -11.60 3.83 -6.69
CA GLY A 237 -11.46 2.94 -5.54
C GLY A 237 -11.73 3.63 -4.22
N LEU A 238 -11.93 2.79 -3.20
CA LEU A 238 -11.89 3.15 -1.79
C LEU A 238 -10.84 2.27 -1.12
N ASP A 239 -9.86 2.91 -0.50
CA ASP A 239 -8.83 2.26 0.30
C ASP A 239 -9.01 2.62 1.76
N GLY A 240 -8.97 1.63 2.61
CA GLY A 240 -8.99 1.83 4.05
C GLY A 240 -7.80 1.17 4.72
N ARG A 241 -7.30 1.81 5.75
CA ARG A 241 -6.23 1.31 6.61
C ARG A 241 -6.56 1.59 8.06
N TYR A 242 -6.34 0.59 8.88
CA TYR A 242 -6.29 0.69 10.33
C TYR A 242 -4.92 0.20 10.82
N SER A 243 -4.25 0.96 11.67
CA SER A 243 -2.99 0.55 12.31
C SER A 243 -3.08 0.73 13.82
N GLY A 244 -2.53 -0.20 14.58
CA GLY A 244 -2.28 -0.02 16.01
C GLY A 244 -1.18 1.03 16.25
N TYR A 245 -0.94 1.36 17.53
CA TYR A 245 0.20 2.17 17.94
C TYR A 245 1.51 1.50 17.58
N ASP A 246 2.49 2.29 17.20
CA ASP A 246 3.88 1.87 17.24
C ASP A 246 4.31 1.65 18.69
N GLN A 247 5.37 0.90 18.91
CA GLN A 247 5.85 0.62 20.25
C GLN A 247 7.37 0.78 20.34
N GLN A 248 7.82 1.45 21.40
CA GLN A 248 9.22 1.50 21.81
C GLN A 248 9.35 0.71 23.11
N ASP A 249 10.12 -0.36 23.09
CA ASP A 249 10.32 -1.27 24.25
C ASP A 249 9.01 -1.77 24.89
N GLY A 250 7.97 -1.97 24.05
CA GLY A 250 6.64 -2.42 24.45
C GLY A 250 5.71 -1.32 24.94
N VAL A 251 6.16 -0.07 25.01
CA VAL A 251 5.35 1.10 25.35
C VAL A 251 4.82 1.73 24.08
N ASN A 252 3.54 2.12 24.06
CA ASN A 252 2.94 2.78 22.92
C ASN A 252 3.57 4.16 22.69
N VAL A 253 3.92 4.43 21.42
CA VAL A 253 4.44 5.72 20.97
C VAL A 253 3.26 6.63 20.63
N GLU A 254 3.22 7.81 21.22
CA GLU A 254 2.20 8.82 20.93
C GLU A 254 2.29 9.30 19.47
N ASN A 255 1.22 9.90 18.97
CA ASN A 255 1.13 10.41 17.60
C ASN A 255 1.41 9.34 16.52
N THR A 256 1.15 8.06 16.83
CA THR A 256 1.30 6.94 15.90
C THR A 256 0.03 6.10 15.85
N GLY A 257 -0.24 5.45 14.77
CA GLY A 257 -1.41 4.59 14.62
C GLY A 257 -2.72 5.32 14.22
N GLY A 258 -3.85 4.58 13.98
CA GLY A 258 -5.20 5.05 13.70
C GLY A 258 -5.79 4.60 12.38
N MET A 259 -6.80 5.30 11.86
CA MET A 259 -7.56 4.92 10.66
C MET A 259 -7.50 6.00 9.59
N VAL A 260 -7.36 5.56 8.34
CA VAL A 260 -7.48 6.39 7.14
C VAL A 260 -8.41 5.71 6.16
N LEU A 261 -9.35 6.47 5.60
CA LEU A 261 -10.15 6.12 4.43
C LEU A 261 -9.81 7.09 3.31
N ALA A 262 -9.49 6.57 2.14
CA ALA A 262 -9.14 7.36 0.97
C ALA A 262 -9.98 6.96 -0.24
N VAL A 263 -10.35 7.93 -1.08
CA VAL A 263 -10.83 7.69 -2.43
C VAL A 263 -9.64 7.65 -3.38
N VAL A 264 -9.68 6.73 -4.35
CA VAL A 264 -8.54 6.45 -5.23
C VAL A 264 -8.98 6.48 -6.70
N PRO A 265 -9.07 7.67 -7.33
CA PRO A 265 -9.16 7.77 -8.77
C PRO A 265 -7.86 7.33 -9.42
N ALA A 266 -7.97 6.59 -10.54
CA ALA A 266 -6.82 6.24 -11.37
C ALA A 266 -7.18 6.18 -12.87
N VAL A 267 -6.16 6.38 -13.68
CA VAL A 267 -6.20 6.25 -15.13
C VAL A 267 -5.08 5.32 -15.59
N TYR A 268 -5.40 4.46 -16.53
CA TYR A 268 -4.44 3.54 -17.16
C TYR A 268 -4.51 3.74 -18.67
N ALA A 269 -3.37 3.88 -19.32
CA ALA A 269 -3.27 4.03 -20.76
C ALA A 269 -2.27 3.00 -21.33
N ARG A 270 -2.73 2.17 -22.27
CA ARG A 270 -1.85 1.27 -23.00
C ARG A 270 -1.11 2.05 -24.08
N VAL A 271 0.21 2.13 -23.97
CA VAL A 271 1.08 2.93 -24.84
C VAL A 271 1.77 2.10 -25.92
N PHE A 272 1.89 0.79 -25.69
CA PHE A 272 2.39 -0.21 -26.65
C PHE A 272 1.90 -1.60 -26.24
N PRO A 273 2.02 -2.64 -27.08
CA PRO A 273 1.64 -4.01 -26.71
C PRO A 273 2.34 -4.45 -25.42
N GLY A 274 1.56 -4.95 -24.44
CA GLY A 274 2.07 -5.32 -23.11
C GLY A 274 2.40 -4.14 -22.18
N GLY A 275 2.47 -2.89 -22.68
CA GLY A 275 2.90 -1.73 -21.90
C GLY A 275 1.79 -0.78 -21.48
N TRP A 276 1.68 -0.49 -20.20
CA TRP A 276 0.68 0.40 -19.60
C TRP A 276 1.31 1.49 -18.77
N LEU A 277 0.90 2.73 -18.99
CA LEU A 277 1.10 3.84 -18.06
C LEU A 277 -0.05 3.89 -17.07
N LEU A 278 0.25 4.22 -15.83
CA LEU A 278 -0.74 4.45 -14.80
C LEU A 278 -0.48 5.78 -14.08
N ALA A 279 -1.56 6.41 -13.65
CA ALA A 279 -1.53 7.50 -12.69
C ALA A 279 -2.68 7.32 -11.72
N LYS A 280 -2.40 7.41 -10.42
CA LYS A 280 -3.41 7.30 -9.36
C LYS A 280 -3.09 8.28 -8.22
N ALA A 281 -4.14 8.68 -7.50
CA ALA A 281 -4.01 9.48 -6.30
C ALA A 281 -4.86 8.86 -5.19
N GLN A 282 -4.26 8.60 -4.03
CA GLN A 282 -5.02 8.28 -2.81
C GLN A 282 -5.30 9.60 -2.09
N LEU A 283 -6.57 9.98 -2.04
CA LEU A 283 -7.05 11.22 -1.44
C LEU A 283 -7.75 10.88 -0.13
N PRO A 284 -7.15 11.16 1.05
CA PRO A 284 -7.79 10.94 2.32
C PRO A 284 -9.11 11.72 2.43
N ILE A 285 -10.21 11.03 2.70
CA ILE A 285 -11.56 11.61 2.83
C ILE A 285 -12.09 11.52 4.25
N ALA A 286 -11.58 10.58 5.04
CA ALA A 286 -11.85 10.48 6.47
C ALA A 286 -10.62 9.93 7.19
N THR A 287 -10.29 10.53 8.32
CA THR A 287 -9.17 10.14 9.17
C THR A 287 -9.59 10.17 10.63
N SER A 288 -9.12 9.19 11.37
CA SER A 288 -9.23 9.12 12.83
C SER A 288 -7.85 8.68 13.34
N LEU A 289 -6.97 9.65 13.56
CA LEU A 289 -5.56 9.47 13.86
C LEU A 289 -5.27 9.69 15.35
N ASN A 290 -4.30 8.97 15.91
CA ASN A 290 -3.86 9.14 17.29
C ASN A 290 -3.10 10.45 17.48
N GLY A 291 -3.48 11.24 18.46
CA GLY A 291 -2.77 12.46 18.77
C GLY A 291 -2.74 13.44 17.60
N ILE A 292 -1.63 14.12 17.43
CA ILE A 292 -1.46 15.17 16.42
C ILE A 292 -0.85 14.55 15.17
N GLN A 293 -1.67 14.31 14.15
CA GLN A 293 -1.22 13.77 12.87
C GLN A 293 -2.04 14.30 11.70
N THR A 294 -1.41 14.44 10.54
CA THR A 294 -2.07 14.76 9.27
C THR A 294 -1.43 13.94 8.15
N ILE A 295 -2.25 13.28 7.35
CA ILE A 295 -1.82 12.53 6.18
C ILE A 295 -2.28 13.28 4.93
N GLY A 296 -1.32 13.61 4.07
CA GLY A 296 -1.58 14.21 2.77
C GLY A 296 -1.97 13.17 1.71
N PRO A 297 -2.32 13.66 0.51
CA PRO A 297 -2.51 12.78 -0.64
C PRO A 297 -1.26 11.98 -0.96
N VAL A 298 -1.45 10.73 -1.42
CA VAL A 298 -0.38 9.93 -2.03
C VAL A 298 -0.62 9.90 -3.53
N VAL A 299 0.37 10.37 -4.30
CA VAL A 299 0.30 10.38 -5.77
C VAL A 299 1.26 9.33 -6.31
N THR A 300 0.80 8.54 -7.26
CA THR A 300 1.61 7.51 -7.92
C THR A 300 1.48 7.65 -9.43
N ALA A 301 2.60 7.58 -10.13
CA ALA A 301 2.65 7.40 -11.57
C ALA A 301 3.62 6.28 -11.91
N GLY A 302 3.28 5.43 -12.87
CA GLY A 302 4.07 4.26 -13.17
C GLY A 302 3.95 3.75 -14.59
N LEU A 303 4.85 2.84 -14.90
CA LEU A 303 4.89 2.07 -16.15
C LEU A 303 4.91 0.58 -15.80
N ARG A 304 4.00 -0.17 -16.40
CA ARG A 304 3.93 -1.62 -16.29
C ARG A 304 4.15 -2.24 -17.66
N TYR A 305 4.90 -3.32 -17.69
CA TYR A 305 5.11 -4.13 -18.88
C TYR A 305 4.92 -5.61 -18.56
N GLU A 306 4.09 -6.28 -19.34
CA GLU A 306 3.89 -7.73 -19.29
C GLU A 306 4.51 -8.36 -20.55
N PHE A 307 5.43 -9.30 -20.32
CA PHE A 307 6.07 -10.07 -21.39
C PHE A 307 5.13 -11.21 -21.80
N GLU A 308 4.89 -11.31 -23.09
CA GLU A 308 4.10 -12.40 -23.69
C GLU A 308 4.93 -13.69 -23.87
#